data_269b001916a13eca84e538a5f188fb69
#
_entry.id   269b001916a13eca84e538a5f188fb69
#
_cell.length_a   1.000
_cell.length_b   1.000
_cell.length_c   1.000
_cell.angle_alpha   90.00
_cell.angle_beta   90.00
_cell.angle_gamma   90.00
#
_symmetry.space_group_name_H-M   'P 1'
#
loop_
_entity.id
_entity.type
_entity.pdbx_description
1 polymer ?
#
loop_
_entity_poly.entity_id
_entity_poly.type
_entity_poly.pdbx_seq_one_letter_code
_entity_poly.pdbx_strand_id
1 'polypeptide(L)'
;TYIYGIGDKYSKQICSSLEIPKEKRVNQLTDEEILKIREYIDQNFKVEGDLRRDYSLSIKRLIDLACYRGTRHRKKLPVRGQRTRCNARTRKGKAIAIAGKKLTPLKK
;
A
#
# COMPACT_ATOMS: atom_id res chain seq x y z
N THR A 1 -12.06 4.26 7.40
CA THR A 1 -10.77 3.57 7.19
C THR A 1 -10.78 2.61 6.01
N TYR A 2 -11.93 2.29 5.41
CA TYR A 2 -12.01 1.47 4.20
C TYR A 2 -11.52 2.19 2.95
N ILE A 3 -11.56 3.53 2.95
CA ILE A 3 -11.11 4.36 1.82
C ILE A 3 -9.59 4.37 1.81
N TYR A 4 -8.99 3.99 0.68
CA TYR A 4 -7.54 4.00 0.52
C TYR A 4 -6.97 5.41 0.64
N GLY A 5 -6.15 5.63 1.64
CA GLY A 5 -5.59 6.94 2.01
C GLY A 5 -6.14 7.50 3.31
N ILE A 6 -7.24 6.97 3.84
CA ILE A 6 -7.82 7.38 5.11
C ILE A 6 -7.57 6.31 6.17
N GLY A 7 -6.66 6.59 7.08
CA GLY A 7 -6.40 5.77 8.27
C GLY A 7 -7.13 6.29 9.51
N ASP A 8 -6.92 5.65 10.66
CA ASP A 8 -7.56 6.00 11.94
C ASP A 8 -7.44 7.48 12.31
N LYS A 9 -6.28 8.09 12.06
CA LYS A 9 -6.06 9.50 12.37
C LYS A 9 -7.00 10.40 11.57
N TYR A 10 -7.01 10.22 10.26
CA TYR A 10 -7.85 11.05 9.37
C TYR A 10 -9.35 10.75 9.55
N SER A 11 -9.71 9.50 9.76
CA SER A 11 -11.09 9.13 10.08
C SER A 11 -11.60 9.86 11.33
N LYS A 12 -10.82 9.86 12.41
CA LYS A 12 -11.15 10.59 13.65
C LYS A 12 -11.22 12.11 13.43
N GLN A 13 -10.33 12.65 12.61
CA GLN A 13 -10.33 14.08 12.26
C GLN A 13 -11.59 14.44 11.47
N ILE A 14 -11.98 13.68 10.47
CA ILE A 14 -13.19 13.88 9.67
C ILE A 14 -14.43 13.87 10.57
N CYS A 15 -14.58 12.85 11.40
CA CYS A 15 -15.71 12.76 12.33
C CYS A 15 -15.77 13.95 13.30
N SER A 16 -14.62 14.40 13.80
CA SER A 16 -14.56 15.57 14.71
C SER A 16 -14.88 16.87 13.99
N SER A 17 -14.42 17.06 12.75
CA SER A 17 -14.68 18.28 11.96
C SER A 17 -16.13 18.40 11.50
N LEU A 18 -16.82 17.28 11.31
CA LEU A 18 -18.22 17.23 10.87
C LEU A 18 -19.20 17.00 12.01
N GLU A 19 -18.70 16.96 13.26
CA GLU A 19 -19.50 16.72 14.47
C GLU A 19 -20.31 15.40 14.45
N ILE A 20 -19.78 14.39 13.75
CA ILE A 20 -20.42 13.07 13.64
C ILE A 20 -19.94 12.17 14.77
N PRO A 21 -20.81 11.58 15.58
CA PRO A 21 -20.43 10.64 16.63
C PRO A 21 -19.70 9.41 16.04
N LYS A 22 -18.56 9.05 16.63
CA LYS A 22 -17.74 7.91 16.14
C LYS A 22 -18.43 6.55 16.25
N GLU A 23 -19.40 6.45 17.16
CA GLU A 23 -20.18 5.23 17.43
C GLU A 23 -21.35 5.07 16.45
N LYS A 24 -21.68 6.12 15.68
CA LYS A 24 -22.77 6.08 14.70
C LYS A 24 -22.45 5.09 13.58
N ARG A 25 -23.33 4.15 13.37
CA ARG A 25 -23.16 3.15 12.29
C ARG A 25 -23.48 3.75 10.93
N VAL A 26 -22.86 3.20 9.87
CA VAL A 26 -23.03 3.69 8.49
C VAL A 26 -24.49 3.68 8.05
N ASN A 27 -25.28 2.71 8.46
CA ASN A 27 -26.71 2.62 8.15
C ASN A 27 -27.59 3.68 8.84
N GLN A 28 -27.04 4.41 9.81
CA GLN A 28 -27.72 5.47 10.55
C GLN A 28 -27.33 6.88 10.03
N LEU A 29 -26.41 6.94 9.07
CA LEU A 29 -26.01 8.21 8.47
C LEU A 29 -27.13 8.74 7.57
N THR A 30 -27.37 10.06 7.65
CA THR A 30 -28.26 10.74 6.74
C THR A 30 -27.57 11.06 5.41
N ASP A 31 -28.32 11.22 4.34
CA ASP A 31 -27.76 11.57 3.03
C ASP A 31 -27.00 12.90 3.07
N GLU A 32 -27.44 13.85 3.88
CA GLU A 32 -26.74 15.13 4.10
C GLU A 32 -25.37 14.94 4.77
N GLU A 33 -25.28 14.05 5.76
CA GLU A 33 -24.00 13.74 6.42
C GLU A 33 -23.05 13.04 5.43
N ILE A 34 -23.56 12.17 4.59
CA ILE A 34 -22.78 11.48 3.55
C ILE A 34 -22.22 12.50 2.54
N LEU A 35 -23.02 13.46 2.10
CA LEU A 35 -22.57 14.53 1.21
C LEU A 35 -21.48 15.38 1.85
N LYS A 36 -21.65 15.81 3.09
CA LYS A 36 -20.64 16.56 3.83
C LYS A 36 -19.33 15.80 3.97
N ILE A 37 -19.39 14.49 4.25
CA ILE A 37 -18.20 13.64 4.32
C ILE A 37 -17.47 13.60 2.97
N ARG A 38 -18.18 13.42 1.86
CA ARG A 38 -17.61 13.38 0.50
C ARG A 38 -16.92 14.70 0.17
N GLU A 39 -17.62 15.81 0.32
CA GLU A 39 -17.09 17.15 0.04
C GLU A 39 -15.83 17.45 0.90
N TYR A 40 -15.85 17.08 2.17
CA TYR A 40 -14.71 17.28 3.05
C TYR A 40 -13.50 16.44 2.62
N ILE A 41 -13.73 15.20 2.19
CA ILE A 41 -12.66 14.32 1.69
C ILE A 41 -12.09 14.88 0.38
N ASP A 42 -12.91 15.24 -0.57
CA ASP A 42 -12.50 15.75 -1.89
C ASP A 42 -11.70 17.05 -1.77
N GLN A 43 -12.04 17.91 -0.82
CA GLN A 43 -11.33 19.17 -0.61
C GLN A 43 -9.99 19.02 0.13
N ASN A 44 -9.90 18.07 1.06
CA ASN A 44 -8.77 18.02 1.99
C ASN A 44 -7.81 16.84 1.76
N PHE A 45 -8.24 15.79 1.07
CA PHE A 45 -7.47 14.55 0.94
C PHE A 45 -7.41 14.04 -0.49
N LYS A 46 -6.26 13.56 -0.89
CA LYS A 46 -6.13 12.72 -2.07
C LYS A 46 -6.35 11.27 -1.66
N VAL A 47 -7.33 10.62 -2.27
CA VAL A 47 -7.74 9.25 -1.92
C VAL A 47 -7.84 8.37 -3.15
N GLU A 48 -7.98 7.07 -2.93
CA GLU A 48 -8.25 6.04 -3.95
C GLU A 48 -7.40 6.16 -5.22
N GLY A 49 -8.01 6.49 -6.35
CA GLY A 49 -7.39 6.50 -7.66
C GLY A 49 -6.25 7.49 -7.79
N ASP A 50 -6.45 8.70 -7.30
CA ASP A 50 -5.47 9.78 -7.39
C ASP A 50 -4.25 9.49 -6.51
N LEU A 51 -4.45 8.99 -5.30
CA LEU A 51 -3.36 8.60 -4.42
C LEU A 51 -2.58 7.41 -5.00
N ARG A 52 -3.26 6.41 -5.58
CA ARG A 52 -2.61 5.27 -6.24
C ARG A 52 -1.80 5.71 -7.45
N ARG A 53 -2.30 6.68 -8.21
CA ARG A 53 -1.58 7.28 -9.34
C ARG A 53 -0.30 7.97 -8.85
N ASP A 54 -0.40 8.83 -7.85
CA ASP A 54 0.75 9.55 -7.29
C ASP A 54 1.83 8.59 -6.77
N TYR A 55 1.41 7.54 -6.08
CA TYR A 55 2.31 6.49 -5.61
C TYR A 55 3.01 5.77 -6.77
N SER A 56 2.26 5.38 -7.80
CA SER A 56 2.79 4.70 -8.99
C SER A 56 3.75 5.60 -9.78
N LEU A 57 3.41 6.89 -9.93
CA LEU A 57 4.28 7.87 -10.58
C LEU A 57 5.58 8.08 -9.80
N SER A 58 5.52 8.11 -8.48
CA SER A 58 6.71 8.24 -7.64
C SER A 58 7.66 7.04 -7.81
N ILE A 59 7.12 5.82 -7.88
CA ILE A 59 7.92 4.62 -8.15
C ILE A 59 8.47 4.64 -9.58
N LYS A 60 7.65 4.99 -10.57
CA LYS A 60 8.06 5.10 -11.96
C LYS A 60 9.23 6.09 -12.11
N ARG A 61 9.12 7.26 -11.50
CA ARG A 61 10.21 8.25 -11.50
C ARG A 61 11.53 7.67 -10.99
N LEU A 62 11.51 6.89 -9.90
CA LEU A 62 12.73 6.25 -9.39
C LEU A 62 13.30 5.23 -10.38
N ILE A 63 12.44 4.50 -11.08
CA ILE A 63 12.83 3.50 -12.08
C ILE A 63 13.46 4.22 -13.30
N ASP A 64 12.84 5.29 -13.77
CA ASP A 64 13.28 6.07 -14.94
C ASP A 64 14.63 6.76 -14.67
N LEU A 65 14.85 7.24 -13.44
CA LEU A 65 16.14 7.76 -12.98
C LEU A 65 17.23 6.70 -12.86
N ALA A 66 16.91 5.42 -13.06
CA ALA A 66 17.83 4.28 -12.93
C ALA A 66 18.61 4.24 -11.60
N CYS A 67 18.13 4.89 -10.55
CA CYS A 67 18.79 4.90 -9.25
C CYS A 67 18.72 3.50 -8.58
N TYR A 68 19.54 3.28 -7.54
CA TYR A 68 19.55 2.01 -6.82
C TYR A 68 18.17 1.58 -6.32
N ARG A 69 17.40 2.50 -5.73
CA ARG A 69 16.03 2.23 -5.28
C ARG A 69 15.11 1.83 -6.43
N GLY A 70 15.18 2.51 -7.57
CA GLY A 70 14.43 2.19 -8.78
C GLY A 70 14.77 0.80 -9.33
N THR A 71 16.06 0.45 -9.35
CA THR A 71 16.51 -0.91 -9.74
C THR A 71 15.93 -1.98 -8.80
N ARG A 72 15.88 -1.71 -7.49
CA ARG A 72 15.25 -2.63 -6.52
C ARG A 72 13.75 -2.78 -6.78
N HIS A 73 13.04 -1.68 -7.06
CA HIS A 73 11.62 -1.73 -7.43
C HIS A 73 11.39 -2.56 -8.70
N ARG A 74 12.17 -2.33 -9.75
CA ARG A 74 12.10 -3.07 -11.02
C ARG A 74 12.32 -4.57 -10.82
N LYS A 75 13.28 -4.95 -9.99
CA LYS A 75 13.58 -6.35 -9.68
C LYS A 75 12.65 -6.96 -8.62
N LYS A 76 11.63 -6.26 -8.15
CA LYS A 76 10.72 -6.70 -7.07
C LYS A 76 11.45 -7.13 -5.80
N LEU A 77 12.54 -6.43 -5.46
CA LEU A 77 13.35 -6.69 -4.28
C LEU A 77 13.12 -5.64 -3.19
N PRO A 78 13.45 -5.94 -1.93
CA PRO A 78 13.38 -4.97 -0.84
C PRO A 78 14.21 -3.74 -1.15
N VAL A 79 13.68 -2.55 -0.82
CA VAL A 79 14.27 -1.25 -1.18
C VAL A 79 15.02 -0.62 0.00
N ARG A 80 14.74 -1.06 1.23
CA ARG A 80 15.28 -0.48 2.48
C ARG A 80 16.44 -1.28 3.08
N GLY A 81 17.22 -1.99 2.27
CA GLY A 81 18.41 -2.69 2.72
C GLY A 81 18.17 -4.00 3.51
N GLN A 82 16.95 -4.55 3.50
CA GLN A 82 16.65 -5.80 4.18
C GLN A 82 17.45 -6.97 3.57
N ARG A 83 17.82 -7.93 4.40
CA ARG A 83 18.52 -9.14 3.97
C ARG A 83 17.64 -9.96 3.03
N THR A 84 18.20 -10.40 1.91
CA THR A 84 17.46 -11.09 0.85
C THR A 84 17.80 -12.58 0.72
N ARG A 85 18.80 -13.09 1.45
CA ARG A 85 19.21 -14.50 1.34
C ARG A 85 18.11 -15.46 1.75
N CYS A 86 17.54 -15.31 2.94
CA CYS A 86 16.49 -16.19 3.49
C CYS A 86 15.11 -15.53 3.52
N ASN A 87 15.05 -14.22 3.77
CA ASN A 87 13.87 -13.44 4.04
C ASN A 87 13.40 -12.64 2.82
N ALA A 88 12.66 -11.56 3.07
CA ALA A 88 12.07 -10.68 2.04
C ALA A 88 10.97 -11.35 1.21
N ARG A 89 10.22 -12.26 1.81
CA ARG A 89 9.17 -13.03 1.12
C ARG A 89 7.99 -12.17 0.68
N THR A 90 7.67 -11.12 1.38
CA THR A 90 6.65 -10.15 0.99
C THR A 90 6.88 -9.61 -0.43
N ARG A 91 8.14 -9.35 -0.80
CA ARG A 91 8.51 -8.83 -2.12
C ARG A 91 8.81 -9.94 -3.14
N LYS A 92 9.42 -11.06 -2.69
CA LYS A 92 9.82 -12.19 -3.55
C LYS A 92 8.69 -13.18 -3.80
N GLY A 93 7.66 -13.19 -2.98
CA GLY A 93 6.61 -14.21 -2.97
C GLY A 93 7.02 -15.47 -2.19
N LYS A 94 6.17 -16.49 -2.26
CA LYS A 94 6.39 -17.78 -1.57
C LYS A 94 7.69 -18.43 -2.05
N ALA A 95 8.35 -19.16 -1.15
CA ALA A 95 9.51 -19.97 -1.52
C ALA A 95 9.07 -21.13 -2.41
N ILE A 96 9.64 -21.19 -3.60
CA ILE A 96 9.38 -22.27 -4.57
C ILE A 96 10.63 -23.15 -4.59
N ALA A 97 10.47 -24.45 -4.36
CA ALA A 97 11.56 -25.41 -4.49
C ALA A 97 11.98 -25.51 -5.97
N ILE A 98 13.29 -25.48 -6.22
CA ILE A 98 13.82 -25.69 -7.58
C ILE A 98 13.69 -27.19 -7.87
N ALA A 99 12.77 -27.55 -8.75
CA ALA A 99 12.63 -28.93 -9.21
C ALA A 99 13.86 -29.33 -10.07
N GLY A 100 14.31 -30.54 -9.91
CA GLY A 100 15.26 -31.16 -10.85
C GLY A 100 16.74 -31.04 -10.50
N LYS A 101 17.14 -30.60 -9.30
CA LYS A 101 18.52 -30.78 -8.85
C LYS A 101 18.74 -32.25 -8.48
N LYS A 102 19.07 -33.07 -9.48
CA LYS A 102 19.52 -34.47 -9.23
C LYS A 102 20.73 -34.38 -8.27
N LEU A 103 20.59 -35.01 -7.11
CA LEU A 103 21.73 -35.29 -6.24
C LEU A 103 22.68 -36.15 -7.06
N THR A 104 23.87 -35.65 -7.39
CA THR A 104 24.94 -36.47 -7.95
C THR A 104 25.22 -37.60 -6.97
N PRO A 105 25.17 -38.86 -7.38
CA PRO A 105 25.49 -39.96 -6.48
C PRO A 105 26.91 -39.79 -5.97
N LEU A 106 27.07 -39.87 -4.64
CA LEU A 106 28.38 -39.89 -4.00
C LEU A 106 29.22 -40.99 -4.70
N LYS A 107 30.32 -40.57 -5.33
CA LYS A 107 31.32 -41.52 -5.78
C LYS A 107 31.84 -42.26 -4.55
N LYS A 108 31.62 -43.56 -4.47
CA LYS A 108 32.30 -44.47 -3.55
C LYS A 108 33.77 -44.53 -3.86
#